data_5a1de46f17cb1d60575b7d5fcf5bde19
#
_entry.id   5a1de46f17cb1d60575b7d5fcf5bde19
#
_cell.length_a   1.000
_cell.length_b   1.000
_cell.length_c   1.000
_cell.angle_alpha   90.00
_cell.angle_beta   90.00
_cell.angle_gamma   90.00
#
_symmetry.space_group_name_H-M   'P 1'
#
loop_
_entity.id
_entity.type
_entity.pdbx_description
1 polymer ?
#
loop_
_entity_poly.entity_id
_entity_poly.type
_entity_poly.pdbx_seq_one_letter_code
_entity_poly.pdbx_strand_id
1 'polypeptide(L)'
;MGRFVCGFLCPFGWVQDLLHKIPFPKKFSTKKLKALRYLKYVILIVLVWALPALIQNAVGMGEPYFCKYVCPQGILEGAIPLSLADVSIRAALGTLFTMKFSILATVVLLSIMFYRPFCKWICPLGAFYSLFNRISILQYRVDEKTCVSCGKCARTCKMDVDITKNNAALECIRCGECIKVCPVHAIDAKLLLINKKIEQSEKVATAKHLANLQATSSIK
;
A
#
# COMPACT_ATOMS: atom_id res chain seq x y z
N MET A 1 10.45 1.25 3.04
CA MET A 1 9.13 1.53 3.67
C MET A 1 7.95 0.85 2.96
N GLY A 2 8.01 0.58 1.67
CA GLY A 2 6.94 -0.08 0.93
C GLY A 2 5.60 0.68 0.98
N ARG A 3 4.47 -0.03 1.00
CA ARG A 3 3.10 0.55 0.99
C ARG A 3 2.67 1.20 2.32
N PHE A 4 3.52 1.23 3.33
CA PHE A 4 3.24 1.97 4.57
C PHE A 4 2.94 3.45 4.29
N VAL A 5 3.67 4.08 3.36
CA VAL A 5 3.42 5.46 2.91
C VAL A 5 1.99 5.63 2.37
N CYS A 6 1.50 4.65 1.58
CA CYS A 6 0.12 4.68 1.07
C CYS A 6 -0.94 4.52 2.17
N GLY A 7 -0.57 3.88 3.29
CA GLY A 7 -1.47 3.68 4.43
C GLY A 7 -1.65 4.91 5.31
N PHE A 8 -0.56 5.64 5.55
CA PHE A 8 -0.50 6.67 6.59
C PHE A 8 -0.25 8.09 6.08
N LEU A 9 0.56 8.25 5.01
CA LEU A 9 0.96 9.58 4.53
C LEU A 9 0.18 10.06 3.30
N CYS A 10 -0.50 9.17 2.56
CA CYS A 10 -1.20 9.58 1.34
C CYS A 10 -2.51 10.31 1.66
N PRO A 11 -2.65 11.63 1.37
CA PRO A 11 -3.86 12.38 1.69
C PRO A 11 -5.06 11.87 0.89
N PHE A 12 -4.85 11.47 -0.37
CA PHE A 12 -5.92 10.86 -1.17
C PHE A 12 -6.41 9.51 -0.59
N GLY A 13 -5.50 8.74 0.04
CA GLY A 13 -5.86 7.55 0.78
C GLY A 13 -6.76 7.85 1.99
N TRP A 14 -6.48 8.95 2.70
CA TRP A 14 -7.29 9.41 3.84
C TRP A 14 -8.69 9.83 3.41
N VAL A 15 -8.80 10.56 2.31
CA VAL A 15 -10.12 10.94 1.75
C VAL A 15 -10.95 9.71 1.44
N GLN A 16 -10.37 8.69 0.80
CA GLN A 16 -11.08 7.43 0.53
C GLN A 16 -11.49 6.69 1.82
N ASP A 17 -10.65 6.71 2.86
CA ASP A 17 -10.98 6.10 4.15
C ASP A 17 -12.14 6.83 4.84
N LEU A 18 -12.16 8.16 4.77
CA LEU A 18 -13.22 8.99 5.33
C LEU A 18 -14.54 8.70 4.60
N LEU A 19 -14.52 8.67 3.27
CA LEU A 19 -15.70 8.34 2.46
C LEU A 19 -16.22 6.93 2.77
N HIS A 20 -15.33 5.97 2.98
CA HIS A 20 -15.74 4.60 3.32
C HIS A 20 -16.35 4.46 4.72
N LYS A 21 -16.14 5.42 5.63
CA LYS A 21 -16.80 5.46 6.95
C LYS A 21 -18.31 5.78 6.86
N ILE A 22 -18.75 6.42 5.76
CA ILE A 22 -20.17 6.73 5.56
C ILE A 22 -20.96 5.42 5.60
N PRO A 23 -22.01 5.33 6.43
CA PRO A 23 -22.84 4.13 6.56
C PRO A 23 -23.64 3.91 5.26
N PHE A 24 -23.19 2.99 4.44
CA PHE A 24 -23.90 2.56 3.25
C PHE A 24 -24.40 1.13 3.44
N PRO A 25 -25.66 0.82 3.05
CA PRO A 25 -26.31 -0.46 3.38
C PRO A 25 -25.63 -1.68 2.74
N LYS A 26 -24.88 -1.50 1.64
CA LYS A 26 -24.19 -2.60 0.94
C LYS A 26 -22.71 -2.25 0.72
N LYS A 27 -21.85 -2.66 1.64
CA LYS A 27 -20.39 -2.62 1.43
C LYS A 27 -19.96 -3.94 0.79
N PHE A 28 -19.30 -3.85 -0.37
CA PHE A 28 -18.87 -5.02 -1.12
C PHE A 28 -17.42 -5.39 -0.81
N SER A 29 -17.18 -6.70 -0.59
CA SER A 29 -15.82 -7.21 -0.48
C SER A 29 -15.20 -7.37 -1.86
N THR A 30 -13.98 -6.87 -2.02
CA THR A 30 -13.22 -6.95 -3.28
C THR A 30 -12.54 -8.32 -3.50
N LYS A 31 -12.83 -9.32 -2.65
CA LYS A 31 -12.20 -10.66 -2.73
C LYS A 31 -12.41 -11.36 -4.07
N LYS A 32 -13.57 -11.16 -4.69
CA LYS A 32 -13.90 -11.73 -6.02
C LYS A 32 -13.16 -11.01 -7.17
N LEU A 33 -12.75 -9.76 -6.97
CA LEU A 33 -12.12 -8.90 -7.98
C LEU A 33 -10.58 -8.88 -7.89
N LYS A 34 -9.98 -10.00 -7.46
CA LYS A 34 -8.52 -10.11 -7.31
C LYS A 34 -7.75 -9.84 -8.61
N ALA A 35 -8.32 -10.22 -9.75
CA ALA A 35 -7.72 -9.97 -11.06
C ALA A 35 -7.55 -8.47 -11.38
N LEU A 36 -8.48 -7.62 -10.91
CA LEU A 36 -8.40 -6.18 -11.11
C LEU A 36 -7.16 -5.52 -10.47
N ARG A 37 -6.52 -6.21 -9.52
CA ARG A 37 -5.27 -5.72 -8.89
C ARG A 37 -4.10 -5.67 -9.88
N TYR A 38 -4.13 -6.50 -10.92
CA TYR A 38 -3.10 -6.48 -11.96
C TYR A 38 -3.20 -5.26 -12.85
N LEU A 39 -4.39 -4.64 -12.96
CA LEU A 39 -4.63 -3.46 -13.78
C LEU A 39 -3.67 -2.31 -13.45
N LYS A 40 -3.38 -2.06 -12.17
CA LYS A 40 -2.44 -1.01 -11.76
C LYS A 40 -1.00 -1.25 -12.25
N TYR A 41 -0.57 -2.53 -12.39
CA TYR A 41 0.75 -2.85 -12.93
C TYR A 41 0.80 -2.62 -14.44
N VAL A 42 -0.29 -2.95 -15.15
CA VAL A 42 -0.44 -2.63 -16.58
C VAL A 42 -0.42 -1.11 -16.78
N ILE A 43 -1.16 -0.36 -15.97
CA ILE A 43 -1.16 1.11 -15.99
C ILE A 43 0.25 1.66 -15.72
N LEU A 44 0.96 1.12 -14.74
CA LEU A 44 2.33 1.53 -14.43
C LEU A 44 3.26 1.33 -15.63
N ILE A 45 3.21 0.16 -16.26
CA ILE A 45 4.09 -0.16 -17.39
C ILE A 45 3.70 0.65 -18.62
N VAL A 46 2.42 0.72 -18.97
CA VAL A 46 1.95 1.36 -20.22
C VAL A 46 1.92 2.87 -20.10
N LEU A 47 1.17 3.43 -19.12
CA LEU A 47 0.93 4.87 -19.04
C LEU A 47 2.06 5.67 -18.39
N VAL A 48 2.83 5.03 -17.51
CA VAL A 48 3.88 5.76 -16.78
C VAL A 48 5.26 5.51 -17.38
N TRP A 49 5.49 4.35 -17.98
CA TRP A 49 6.81 3.98 -18.51
C TRP A 49 6.85 3.97 -20.03
N ALA A 50 5.98 3.20 -20.71
CA ALA A 50 6.05 3.00 -22.15
C ALA A 50 5.62 4.25 -22.94
N LEU A 51 4.47 4.86 -22.63
CA LEU A 51 3.99 6.04 -23.36
C LEU A 51 4.96 7.23 -23.30
N PRO A 52 5.45 7.65 -22.11
CA PRO A 52 6.41 8.77 -22.07
C PRO A 52 7.75 8.47 -22.73
N ALA A 53 8.14 7.19 -22.79
CA ALA A 53 9.38 6.79 -23.47
C ALA A 53 9.24 6.80 -25.00
N LEU A 54 8.05 6.44 -25.53
CA LEU A 54 7.79 6.35 -26.96
C LEU A 54 7.35 7.69 -27.57
N ILE A 55 6.59 8.49 -26.82
CA ILE A 55 6.03 9.77 -27.31
C ILE A 55 6.70 10.90 -26.53
N GLN A 56 7.76 11.44 -27.11
CA GLN A 56 8.50 12.58 -26.57
C GLN A 56 8.04 13.87 -27.26
N ASN A 57 8.00 14.96 -26.50
CA ASN A 57 7.73 16.30 -27.03
C ASN A 57 8.94 16.83 -27.82
N ALA A 58 8.74 17.94 -28.54
CA ALA A 58 9.80 18.61 -29.30
C ALA A 58 11.06 18.95 -28.48
N VAL A 59 10.96 18.96 -27.16
CA VAL A 59 12.05 19.23 -26.21
C VAL A 59 12.68 17.91 -25.69
N GLY A 60 12.26 16.73 -26.17
CA GLY A 60 12.79 15.44 -25.76
C GLY A 60 12.30 14.94 -24.38
N MET A 61 11.30 15.62 -23.78
CA MET A 61 10.70 15.18 -22.52
C MET A 61 9.39 14.42 -22.74
N GLY A 62 9.25 13.28 -22.05
CA GLY A 62 7.99 12.52 -22.05
C GLY A 62 6.92 13.19 -21.19
N GLU A 63 5.70 13.31 -21.69
CA GLU A 63 4.58 13.84 -20.90
C GLU A 63 4.10 12.82 -19.85
N PRO A 64 3.71 13.26 -18.65
CA PRO A 64 3.15 12.38 -17.61
C PRO A 64 1.67 12.05 -17.91
N TYR A 65 1.42 11.17 -18.87
CA TYR A 65 0.08 10.83 -19.37
C TYR A 65 -0.89 10.42 -18.26
N PHE A 66 -0.45 9.62 -17.31
CA PHE A 66 -1.29 9.21 -16.18
C PHE A 66 -1.76 10.41 -15.35
N CYS A 67 -0.86 11.31 -14.98
CA CYS A 67 -1.20 12.50 -14.19
C CYS A 67 -2.04 13.50 -15.01
N LYS A 68 -1.78 13.60 -16.31
CA LYS A 68 -2.48 14.53 -17.21
C LYS A 68 -3.92 14.10 -17.49
N TYR A 69 -4.22 12.80 -17.62
CA TYR A 69 -5.53 12.31 -18.07
C TYR A 69 -6.31 11.51 -17.03
N VAL A 70 -5.67 10.75 -16.16
CA VAL A 70 -6.34 9.74 -15.32
C VAL A 70 -6.34 10.09 -13.83
N CYS A 71 -5.28 10.75 -13.33
CA CYS A 71 -5.12 10.96 -11.88
C CYS A 71 -6.14 11.97 -11.34
N PRO A 72 -7.07 11.56 -10.44
CA PRO A 72 -8.05 12.45 -9.83
C PRO A 72 -7.48 13.30 -8.70
N GLN A 73 -6.31 12.93 -8.15
CA GLN A 73 -5.68 13.63 -7.03
C GLN A 73 -5.33 15.08 -7.38
N GLY A 74 -4.82 15.32 -8.61
CA GLY A 74 -4.49 16.66 -9.08
C GLY A 74 -5.69 17.60 -9.16
N ILE A 75 -6.91 17.09 -9.34
CA ILE A 75 -8.13 17.90 -9.25
C ILE A 75 -8.49 18.15 -7.79
N LEU A 76 -8.50 17.12 -6.95
CA LEU A 76 -8.93 17.24 -5.57
C LEU A 76 -8.03 18.18 -4.75
N GLU A 77 -6.72 18.05 -4.90
CA GLU A 77 -5.73 18.77 -4.08
C GLU A 77 -5.18 20.03 -4.78
N GLY A 78 -5.29 20.12 -6.09
CA GLY A 78 -4.78 21.24 -6.89
C GLY A 78 -5.88 22.08 -7.51
N ALA A 79 -6.60 21.54 -8.50
CA ALA A 79 -7.51 22.33 -9.32
C ALA A 79 -8.72 22.88 -8.55
N ILE A 80 -9.29 22.13 -7.58
CA ILE A 80 -10.43 22.61 -6.78
C ILE A 80 -10.01 23.76 -5.87
N PRO A 81 -8.99 23.65 -4.98
CA PRO A 81 -8.57 24.76 -4.15
C PRO A 81 -8.18 26.01 -4.96
N LEU A 82 -7.45 25.80 -6.06
CA LEU A 82 -6.96 26.89 -6.90
C LEU A 82 -8.11 27.60 -7.64
N SER A 83 -9.10 26.86 -8.14
CA SER A 83 -10.28 27.44 -8.79
C SER A 83 -11.22 28.17 -7.79
N LEU A 84 -11.15 27.87 -6.52
CA LEU A 84 -11.84 28.62 -5.47
C LEU A 84 -11.12 29.92 -5.13
N ALA A 85 -9.78 29.93 -5.22
CA ALA A 85 -8.97 31.10 -4.90
C ALA A 85 -8.99 32.15 -6.04
N ASP A 86 -8.98 31.71 -7.31
CA ASP A 86 -8.87 32.59 -8.47
C ASP A 86 -9.98 32.36 -9.51
N VAL A 87 -10.70 33.44 -9.85
CA VAL A 87 -11.78 33.43 -10.86
C VAL A 87 -11.21 33.26 -12.27
N SER A 88 -10.03 33.81 -12.56
CA SER A 88 -9.37 33.71 -13.86
C SER A 88 -9.02 32.27 -14.23
N ILE A 89 -8.59 31.46 -13.26
CA ILE A 89 -8.31 30.03 -13.43
C ILE A 89 -9.59 29.26 -13.74
N ARG A 90 -10.69 29.61 -13.09
CA ARG A 90 -12.01 29.00 -13.34
C ARG A 90 -12.47 29.19 -14.78
N ALA A 91 -12.22 30.35 -15.37
CA ALA A 91 -12.55 30.63 -16.76
C ALA A 91 -11.67 29.84 -17.75
N ALA A 92 -10.43 29.47 -17.36
CA ALA A 92 -9.50 28.69 -18.15
C ALA A 92 -9.71 27.16 -18.07
N LEU A 93 -10.62 26.69 -17.21
CA LEU A 93 -10.93 25.27 -17.05
C LEU A 93 -11.64 24.73 -18.30
N GLY A 94 -10.90 23.93 -19.09
CA GLY A 94 -11.39 23.34 -20.34
C GLY A 94 -11.97 21.94 -20.16
N THR A 95 -12.17 21.25 -21.30
CA THR A 95 -12.73 19.89 -21.39
C THR A 95 -11.96 18.84 -20.57
N LEU A 96 -10.64 19.02 -20.40
CA LEU A 96 -9.82 18.15 -19.57
C LEU A 96 -10.23 18.17 -18.08
N PHE A 97 -10.65 19.33 -17.59
CA PHE A 97 -11.15 19.43 -16.22
C PHE A 97 -12.45 18.63 -16.05
N THR A 98 -13.39 18.77 -16.97
CA THR A 98 -14.67 18.04 -16.93
C THR A 98 -14.46 16.53 -16.98
N MET A 99 -13.55 16.05 -17.84
CA MET A 99 -13.20 14.63 -17.93
C MET A 99 -12.62 14.11 -16.60
N LYS A 100 -11.65 14.81 -16.05
CA LYS A 100 -11.02 14.42 -14.78
C LYS A 100 -11.97 14.53 -13.59
N PHE A 101 -12.85 15.53 -13.59
CA PHE A 101 -13.88 15.68 -12.56
C PHE A 101 -14.85 14.49 -12.57
N SER A 102 -15.23 14.00 -13.76
CA SER A 102 -16.05 12.80 -13.93
C SER A 102 -15.33 11.56 -13.35
N ILE A 103 -14.02 11.41 -13.60
CA ILE A 103 -13.21 10.33 -13.02
C ILE A 103 -13.17 10.46 -11.48
N LEU A 104 -12.96 11.67 -10.95
CA LEU A 104 -12.97 11.93 -9.51
C LEU A 104 -14.32 11.56 -8.90
N ALA A 105 -15.43 11.99 -9.48
CA ALA A 105 -16.78 11.67 -9.03
C ALA A 105 -17.02 10.15 -8.99
N THR A 106 -16.60 9.44 -10.05
CA THR A 106 -16.68 7.97 -10.10
C THR A 106 -15.85 7.32 -8.98
N VAL A 107 -14.62 7.79 -8.75
CA VAL A 107 -13.76 7.26 -7.68
C VAL A 107 -14.37 7.54 -6.31
N VAL A 108 -14.97 8.70 -6.09
CA VAL A 108 -15.66 9.05 -4.84
C VAL A 108 -16.83 8.09 -4.59
N LEU A 109 -17.70 7.88 -5.58
CA LEU A 109 -18.81 6.93 -5.47
C LEU A 109 -18.33 5.50 -5.19
N LEU A 110 -17.32 5.04 -5.90
CA LEU A 110 -16.72 3.73 -5.67
C LEU A 110 -16.09 3.62 -4.27
N SER A 111 -15.53 4.70 -3.72
CA SER A 111 -14.90 4.71 -2.40
C SER A 111 -15.90 4.56 -1.25
N ILE A 112 -17.17 4.93 -1.47
CA ILE A 112 -18.25 4.66 -0.51
C ILE A 112 -18.55 3.15 -0.46
N MET A 113 -18.57 2.48 -1.62
CA MET A 113 -18.92 1.06 -1.74
C MET A 113 -17.75 0.13 -1.45
N PHE A 114 -16.54 0.47 -1.92
CA PHE A 114 -15.34 -0.35 -1.81
C PHE A 114 -14.26 0.36 -1.01
N TYR A 115 -13.51 -0.41 -0.22
CA TYR A 115 -12.37 0.14 0.51
C TYR A 115 -11.20 0.46 -0.42
N ARG A 116 -10.84 1.73 -0.54
CA ARG A 116 -9.72 2.27 -1.34
C ARG A 116 -9.65 1.74 -2.79
N PRO A 117 -10.69 1.86 -3.61
CA PRO A 117 -10.73 1.27 -4.95
C PRO A 117 -9.64 1.82 -5.87
N PHE A 118 -9.40 3.13 -5.86
CA PHE A 118 -8.35 3.75 -6.67
C PHE A 118 -6.96 3.21 -6.31
N CYS A 119 -6.63 3.15 -5.02
CA CYS A 119 -5.34 2.64 -4.54
C CYS A 119 -5.13 1.14 -4.81
N LYS A 120 -6.23 0.36 -4.86
CA LYS A 120 -6.17 -1.08 -5.14
C LYS A 120 -5.97 -1.39 -6.62
N TRP A 121 -6.64 -0.65 -7.53
CA TRP A 121 -6.81 -1.07 -8.92
C TRP A 121 -6.14 -0.16 -9.94
N ILE A 122 -6.05 1.15 -9.68
CA ILE A 122 -5.68 2.14 -10.68
C ILE A 122 -4.33 2.81 -10.37
N CYS A 123 -4.02 3.08 -9.10
CA CYS A 123 -2.88 3.90 -8.71
C CYS A 123 -1.52 3.24 -9.07
N PRO A 124 -0.74 3.80 -10.01
CA PRO A 124 0.57 3.26 -10.40
C PRO A 124 1.61 3.43 -9.29
N LEU A 125 1.52 4.51 -8.51
CA LEU A 125 2.39 4.72 -7.34
C LEU A 125 2.19 3.60 -6.30
N GLY A 126 0.93 3.17 -6.10
CA GLY A 126 0.62 2.02 -5.26
C GLY A 126 1.17 0.70 -5.81
N ALA A 127 1.25 0.54 -7.15
CA ALA A 127 1.91 -0.59 -7.78
C ALA A 127 3.43 -0.54 -7.56
N PHE A 128 4.06 0.61 -7.75
CA PHE A 128 5.49 0.81 -7.54
C PHE A 128 5.89 0.50 -6.09
N TYR A 129 5.23 1.09 -5.10
CA TYR A 129 5.51 0.79 -3.69
C TYR A 129 5.23 -0.66 -3.29
N SER A 130 4.33 -1.36 -4.00
CA SER A 130 4.06 -2.77 -3.71
C SER A 130 5.26 -3.66 -4.02
N LEU A 131 6.04 -3.36 -5.06
CA LEU A 131 7.27 -4.11 -5.40
C LEU A 131 8.29 -4.04 -4.24
N PHE A 132 8.42 -2.88 -3.60
CA PHE A 132 9.32 -2.70 -2.46
C PHE A 132 8.76 -3.26 -1.15
N ASN A 133 7.53 -3.76 -1.14
CA ASN A 133 6.92 -4.29 0.07
C ASN A 133 7.66 -5.53 0.62
N ARG A 134 8.30 -6.30 -0.25
CA ARG A 134 9.15 -7.45 0.12
C ARG A 134 10.43 -7.06 0.85
N ILE A 135 11.02 -5.92 0.47
CA ILE A 135 12.31 -5.43 0.99
C ILE A 135 12.10 -4.44 2.13
N SER A 136 10.86 -4.19 2.51
CA SER A 136 10.52 -3.18 3.50
C SER A 136 11.03 -3.54 4.89
N ILE A 137 11.57 -2.53 5.57
CA ILE A 137 12.14 -2.61 6.91
C ILE A 137 11.10 -3.08 7.95
N LEU A 138 9.87 -2.58 7.87
CA LEU A 138 8.76 -2.99 8.72
C LEU A 138 8.01 -4.15 8.03
N GLN A 139 7.96 -5.31 8.65
CA GLN A 139 7.20 -6.46 8.18
C GLN A 139 6.38 -7.06 9.32
N TYR A 140 5.16 -7.51 8.99
CA TYR A 140 4.37 -8.30 9.92
C TYR A 140 4.67 -9.78 9.70
N ARG A 141 5.00 -10.49 10.77
CA ARG A 141 5.24 -11.92 10.74
C ARG A 141 4.25 -12.62 11.64
N VAL A 142 3.83 -13.79 11.21
CA VAL A 142 2.97 -14.69 11.98
C VAL A 142 3.85 -15.75 12.60
N ASP A 143 3.74 -15.93 13.91
CA ASP A 143 4.36 -17.04 14.60
C ASP A 143 3.49 -18.29 14.41
N GLU A 144 4.01 -19.27 13.67
CA GLU A 144 3.30 -20.50 13.33
C GLU A 144 3.00 -21.36 14.56
N LYS A 145 3.83 -21.25 15.61
CA LYS A 145 3.66 -22.04 16.86
C LYS A 145 2.47 -21.52 17.68
N THR A 146 2.28 -20.22 17.72
CA THR A 146 1.21 -19.57 18.49
C THR A 146 -0.09 -19.42 17.68
N CYS A 147 -0.01 -19.51 16.35
CA CYS A 147 -1.13 -19.28 15.45
C CYS A 147 -2.11 -20.47 15.43
N VAL A 148 -3.34 -20.23 15.87
CA VAL A 148 -4.43 -21.25 15.85
C VAL A 148 -5.20 -21.30 14.53
N SER A 149 -4.70 -20.69 13.46
CA SER A 149 -5.28 -20.71 12.11
C SER A 149 -6.76 -20.32 12.03
N CYS A 150 -7.28 -19.49 12.94
CA CYS A 150 -8.71 -19.12 13.03
C CYS A 150 -9.20 -18.22 11.86
N GLY A 151 -8.31 -17.67 11.04
CA GLY A 151 -8.61 -16.84 9.87
C GLY A 151 -9.24 -15.48 10.16
N LYS A 152 -9.32 -15.02 11.42
CA LYS A 152 -9.89 -13.69 11.77
C LYS A 152 -9.11 -12.57 11.10
N CYS A 153 -7.77 -12.65 11.06
CA CYS A 153 -6.89 -11.67 10.42
C CYS A 153 -7.18 -11.48 8.93
N ALA A 154 -7.42 -12.58 8.19
CA ALA A 154 -7.75 -12.54 6.76
C ALA A 154 -9.17 -12.01 6.50
N ARG A 155 -10.12 -12.25 7.42
CA ARG A 155 -11.51 -11.74 7.30
C ARG A 155 -11.58 -10.24 7.58
N THR A 156 -10.83 -9.75 8.55
CA THR A 156 -10.80 -8.33 8.94
C THR A 156 -9.99 -7.47 7.97
N CYS A 157 -9.11 -8.08 7.17
CA CYS A 157 -8.24 -7.34 6.27
C CYS A 157 -9.01 -6.61 5.17
N LYS A 158 -9.08 -5.27 5.26
CA LYS A 158 -9.74 -4.41 4.25
C LYS A 158 -9.04 -4.42 2.89
N MET A 159 -7.76 -4.81 2.86
CA MET A 159 -6.98 -4.97 1.61
C MET A 159 -7.07 -6.38 1.04
N ASP A 160 -7.90 -7.27 1.62
CA ASP A 160 -8.08 -8.66 1.21
C ASP A 160 -6.78 -9.47 1.13
N VAL A 161 -5.87 -9.22 2.07
CA VAL A 161 -4.61 -9.95 2.21
C VAL A 161 -4.76 -11.01 3.30
N ASP A 162 -4.27 -12.21 3.00
CA ASP A 162 -4.11 -13.27 3.99
C ASP A 162 -2.65 -13.31 4.46
N ILE A 163 -2.39 -12.76 5.64
CA ILE A 163 -1.05 -12.66 6.20
C ILE A 163 -0.50 -14.03 6.64
N THR A 164 -1.37 -15.01 6.91
CA THR A 164 -0.94 -16.35 7.29
C THR A 164 -0.30 -17.12 6.13
N LYS A 165 -0.74 -16.81 4.89
CA LYS A 165 -0.19 -17.42 3.68
C LYS A 165 1.00 -16.66 3.11
N ASN A 166 1.04 -15.35 3.29
CA ASN A 166 2.11 -14.50 2.73
C ASN A 166 2.39 -13.29 3.64
N ASN A 167 3.43 -13.41 4.45
CA ASN A 167 3.88 -12.35 5.36
C ASN A 167 4.39 -11.09 4.62
N ALA A 168 4.89 -11.25 3.39
CA ALA A 168 5.41 -10.18 2.54
C ALA A 168 4.44 -9.81 1.41
N ALA A 169 3.13 -9.91 1.65
CA ALA A 169 2.12 -9.63 0.63
C ALA A 169 2.27 -8.23 0.04
N LEU A 170 2.30 -8.15 -1.29
CA LEU A 170 2.49 -6.91 -2.05
C LEU A 170 1.41 -5.87 -1.77
N GLU A 171 0.21 -6.32 -1.42
CA GLU A 171 -0.96 -5.45 -1.18
C GLU A 171 -1.09 -4.95 0.27
N CYS A 172 -0.26 -5.43 1.19
CA CYS A 172 -0.36 -5.06 2.60
C CYS A 172 0.09 -3.61 2.83
N ILE A 173 -0.81 -2.76 3.35
CA ILE A 173 -0.54 -1.36 3.73
C ILE A 173 -0.07 -1.22 5.18
N ARG A 174 0.03 -2.32 5.91
CA ARG A 174 0.49 -2.38 7.31
C ARG A 174 -0.31 -1.50 8.27
N CYS A 175 -1.62 -1.53 8.14
CA CYS A 175 -2.54 -0.75 8.99
C CYS A 175 -2.67 -1.28 10.43
N GLY A 176 -2.19 -2.51 10.73
CA GLY A 176 -2.23 -3.09 12.08
C GLY A 176 -3.55 -3.75 12.48
N GLU A 177 -4.60 -3.67 11.68
CA GLU A 177 -5.92 -4.24 12.04
C GLU A 177 -5.87 -5.76 12.28
N CYS A 178 -5.02 -6.49 11.57
CA CYS A 178 -4.83 -7.93 11.78
C CYS A 178 -4.20 -8.25 13.15
N ILE A 179 -3.32 -7.37 13.65
CA ILE A 179 -2.69 -7.52 14.98
C ILE A 179 -3.75 -7.34 16.07
N LYS A 180 -4.59 -6.30 15.95
CA LYS A 180 -5.64 -5.98 16.94
C LYS A 180 -6.67 -7.09 17.13
N VAL A 181 -7.02 -7.80 16.04
CA VAL A 181 -8.05 -8.85 16.08
C VAL A 181 -7.51 -10.24 16.38
N CYS A 182 -6.21 -10.40 16.54
CA CYS A 182 -5.59 -11.69 16.83
C CYS A 182 -5.78 -12.07 18.29
N PRO A 183 -6.56 -13.12 18.62
CA PRO A 183 -6.85 -13.47 20.01
C PRO A 183 -5.65 -14.04 20.77
N VAL A 184 -4.68 -14.59 20.05
CA VAL A 184 -3.47 -15.22 20.61
C VAL A 184 -2.21 -14.37 20.38
N HIS A 185 -2.34 -13.13 19.91
CA HIS A 185 -1.24 -12.22 19.63
C HIS A 185 -0.09 -12.83 18.79
N ALA A 186 -0.42 -13.74 17.88
CA ALA A 186 0.56 -14.45 17.04
C ALA A 186 1.14 -13.60 15.90
N ILE A 187 0.79 -12.31 15.79
CA ILE A 187 1.23 -11.43 14.70
C ILE A 187 2.06 -10.30 15.27
N ASP A 188 3.36 -10.31 14.93
CA ASP A 188 4.32 -9.29 15.38
C ASP A 188 4.75 -8.36 14.26
N ALA A 189 4.99 -7.09 14.62
CA ALA A 189 5.60 -6.09 13.76
C ALA A 189 7.12 -6.12 13.94
N LYS A 190 7.83 -6.85 13.07
CA LYS A 190 9.29 -6.95 13.13
C LYS A 190 9.98 -5.90 12.28
N LEU A 191 10.87 -5.11 12.89
CA LEU A 191 11.79 -4.22 12.20
C LEU A 191 13.00 -5.04 11.75
N LEU A 192 13.17 -5.24 10.45
CA LEU A 192 14.17 -6.15 9.87
C LEU A 192 15.61 -5.81 10.30
N LEU A 193 15.91 -4.52 10.52
CA LEU A 193 17.24 -4.06 10.95
C LEU A 193 17.56 -4.42 12.41
N ILE A 194 16.57 -4.32 13.29
CA ILE A 194 16.74 -4.62 14.71
C ILE A 194 16.87 -6.14 14.90
N ASN A 195 16.07 -6.92 14.19
CA ASN A 195 16.12 -8.38 14.28
C ASN A 195 17.45 -8.98 13.83
N LYS A 196 18.05 -8.46 12.73
CA LYS A 196 19.39 -8.92 12.32
C LYS A 196 20.44 -8.67 13.41
N LYS A 197 20.35 -7.53 14.10
CA LYS A 197 21.28 -7.24 15.22
C LYS A 197 21.05 -8.15 16.42
N ILE A 198 19.79 -8.42 16.78
CA ILE A 198 19.45 -9.31 17.91
C ILE A 198 19.88 -10.74 17.59
N GLU A 199 19.55 -11.25 16.41
CA GLU A 199 19.91 -12.59 15.98
C GLU A 199 21.44 -12.78 15.87
N GLN A 200 22.18 -11.76 15.45
CA GLN A 200 23.64 -11.79 15.49
C GLN A 200 24.19 -11.78 16.92
N SER A 201 23.61 -10.97 17.80
CA SER A 201 24.05 -10.92 19.20
C SER A 201 23.76 -12.24 19.94
N GLU A 202 22.62 -12.88 19.68
CA GLU A 202 22.28 -14.19 20.23
C GLU A 202 23.23 -15.30 19.74
N LYS A 203 23.54 -15.32 18.43
CA LYS A 203 24.52 -16.27 17.86
C LYS A 203 25.91 -16.08 18.45
N VAL A 204 26.35 -14.83 18.66
CA VAL A 204 27.64 -14.53 19.28
C VAL A 204 27.65 -14.93 20.76
N ALA A 205 26.57 -14.69 21.50
CA ALA A 205 26.44 -15.09 22.91
C ALA A 205 26.46 -16.61 23.08
N THR A 206 25.72 -17.32 22.21
CA THR A 206 25.68 -18.80 22.21
C THR A 206 27.06 -19.41 21.87
N ALA A 207 27.75 -18.84 20.87
CA ALA A 207 29.09 -19.26 20.51
C ALA A 207 30.11 -19.06 21.65
N LYS A 208 30.04 -17.90 22.33
CA LYS A 208 30.88 -17.66 23.52
C LYS A 208 30.59 -18.62 24.68
N HIS A 209 29.31 -18.92 24.91
CA HIS A 209 28.91 -19.88 25.95
C HIS A 209 29.43 -21.29 25.67
N LEU A 210 29.32 -21.75 24.39
CA LEU A 210 29.86 -23.04 23.98
C LEU A 210 31.39 -23.11 24.09
N ALA A 211 32.10 -22.05 23.69
CA ALA A 211 33.54 -21.96 23.83
C ALA A 211 34.00 -22.04 25.29
N ASN A 212 33.29 -21.37 26.19
CA ASN A 212 33.60 -21.44 27.65
C ASN A 212 33.36 -22.86 28.23
N LEU A 213 32.30 -23.56 27.79
CA LEU A 213 32.04 -24.93 28.20
C LEU A 213 33.12 -25.91 27.71
N GLN A 214 33.66 -25.72 26.51
CA GLN A 214 34.75 -26.52 25.98
C GLN A 214 36.07 -26.25 26.72
N ALA A 215 36.34 -24.97 27.06
CA ALA A 215 37.53 -24.62 27.84
C ALA A 215 37.52 -25.23 29.26
N THR A 216 36.35 -25.29 29.89
CA THR A 216 36.21 -25.91 31.23
C THR A 216 36.28 -27.45 31.19
N SER A 217 35.94 -28.09 30.06
CA SER A 217 36.05 -29.55 29.92
C SER A 217 37.48 -30.02 29.61
N SER A 218 38.33 -29.11 29.11
CA SER A 218 39.74 -29.40 28.78
C SER A 218 40.71 -29.30 30.00
N ILE A 219 40.22 -28.82 31.15
CA ILE A 219 41.02 -28.64 32.38
C ILE A 219 40.80 -29.78 33.39
N LYS A 220 39.98 -30.77 33.07
CA LYS A 220 39.75 -31.97 33.85
C LYS A 220 40.45 -33.17 33.20
#